data_83cbf6cf4aa05d1811a6a06cd78f78b3
#
_entry.id   83cbf6cf4aa05d1811a6a06cd78f78b3
#
_cell.length_a   1.000
_cell.length_b   1.000
_cell.length_c   1.000
_cell.angle_alpha   90.00
_cell.angle_beta   90.00
_cell.angle_gamma   90.00
#
_symmetry.space_group_name_H-M   'P 1'
#
loop_
_entity.id
_entity.type
_entity.pdbx_description
1 polymer ?
#
loop_
_entity_poly.entity_id
_entity_poly.type
_entity_poly.pdbx_seq_one_letter_code
_entity_poly.pdbx_strand_id
1 'polypeptide(L)'
;TRVRSSAASDVYKRQAYTISELSYVEATELCNFGAKVVYPPTIYPVYHKNIPIIIKNTFNPDGVGTVIKQEVSNPHSKAIKGISSINDTSLITVQGLGMVGVIGVNYRIFKALAKNGISVFLVSQASSENSTSIGVRNADADLACEVLNEEFAKEIEMGEISPILAERNLATVAIVGENMKHTPGIAGKLFGTLGRNGINVIACAQGASETNISFVVDSKSLRKSLNVIHDSFFLSEYQVLNLFICGIGTVGGSLVEQIRCQQQKLMMENGLKLHVVGTVSYTHLTLPTIL
;
A
#
# COMPACT_ATOMS: atom_id res chain seq x y z
N THR A 1 -0.11 19.39 11.57
CA THR A 1 -0.35 18.06 10.99
C THR A 1 1.00 17.40 10.70
N ARG A 2 1.23 16.19 11.20
CA ARG A 2 2.47 15.44 10.91
C ARG A 2 2.27 14.62 9.65
N VAL A 3 3.14 14.77 8.67
CA VAL A 3 3.28 13.77 7.61
C VAL A 3 4.10 12.63 8.18
N ARG A 4 3.50 11.47 8.32
CA ARG A 4 4.14 10.27 8.86
C ARG A 4 4.34 9.27 7.73
N SER A 5 5.25 8.31 7.92
CA SER A 5 5.55 7.24 6.95
C SER A 5 4.31 6.49 6.46
N SER A 6 3.20 6.70 7.15
CA SER A 6 1.89 6.25 6.73
C SER A 6 0.85 7.10 7.46
N ALA A 7 0.08 7.90 6.73
CA ALA A 7 -1.03 8.67 7.30
C ALA A 7 -2.11 7.75 7.89
N ALA A 8 -2.31 6.57 7.30
CA ALA A 8 -3.23 5.55 7.79
C ALA A 8 -2.65 4.78 8.99
N SER A 9 -1.33 4.54 9.04
CA SER A 9 -0.71 3.82 10.16
C SER A 9 -0.65 4.63 11.45
N ASP A 10 -0.80 5.95 11.39
CA ASP A 10 -0.84 6.79 12.58
C ASP A 10 -2.09 6.52 13.45
N VAL A 11 -3.19 6.18 12.80
CA VAL A 11 -4.43 5.78 13.48
C VAL A 11 -4.32 4.36 14.05
N TYR A 12 -3.57 3.49 13.38
CA TYR A 12 -3.52 2.06 13.69
C TYR A 12 -2.21 1.61 14.36
N LYS A 13 -1.15 2.43 14.31
CA LYS A 13 0.17 2.06 14.80
C LYS A 13 0.89 3.23 15.48
N ARG A 14 1.24 3.07 16.76
CA ARG A 14 1.96 4.09 17.57
C ARG A 14 3.42 4.32 17.15
N GLN A 15 3.95 3.53 16.23
CA GLN A 15 5.36 3.54 15.79
C GLN A 15 5.62 4.31 14.49
N ALA A 16 4.64 5.07 14.00
CA ALA A 16 4.83 5.91 12.81
C ALA A 16 5.83 7.04 13.11
N TYR A 17 6.77 7.26 12.19
CA TYR A 17 7.78 8.33 12.29
C TYR A 17 7.50 9.43 11.27
N THR A 18 8.10 10.61 11.49
CA THR A 18 7.98 11.74 10.57
C THR A 18 8.81 11.49 9.32
N ILE A 19 8.22 11.68 8.15
CA ILE A 19 8.95 11.69 6.88
C ILE A 19 9.58 13.07 6.75
N SER A 20 10.91 13.15 6.66
CA SER A 20 11.63 14.42 6.58
C SER A 20 11.43 15.14 5.23
N GLU A 21 11.42 14.39 4.14
CA GLU A 21 11.31 14.90 2.77
C GLU A 21 10.37 14.05 1.92
N LEU A 22 9.54 14.73 1.12
CA LEU A 22 8.69 14.13 0.08
C LEU A 22 8.85 14.91 -1.21
N SER A 23 8.69 14.24 -2.35
CA SER A 23 8.46 14.93 -3.61
C SER A 23 7.01 15.45 -3.69
N TYR A 24 6.73 16.38 -4.60
CA TYR A 24 5.36 16.83 -4.86
C TYR A 24 4.49 15.68 -5.35
N VAL A 25 5.05 14.77 -6.15
CA VAL A 25 4.35 13.59 -6.68
C VAL A 25 3.99 12.64 -5.53
N GLU A 26 4.95 12.29 -4.68
CA GLU A 26 4.70 11.44 -3.51
C GLU A 26 3.65 12.04 -2.57
N ALA A 27 3.72 13.35 -2.32
CA ALA A 27 2.75 14.04 -1.47
C ALA A 27 1.34 14.01 -2.09
N THR A 28 1.23 14.24 -3.41
CA THR A 28 -0.05 14.19 -4.14
C THR A 28 -0.64 12.79 -4.09
N GLU A 29 0.16 11.76 -4.38
CA GLU A 29 -0.28 10.37 -4.34
C GLU A 29 -0.78 9.97 -2.94
N LEU A 30 -0.02 10.27 -1.89
CA LEU A 30 -0.45 9.99 -0.51
C LEU A 30 -1.77 10.67 -0.17
N CYS A 31 -1.97 11.92 -0.62
CA CYS A 31 -3.19 12.66 -0.35
C CYS A 31 -4.38 12.13 -1.13
N ASN A 32 -4.19 11.72 -2.39
CA ASN A 32 -5.24 11.12 -3.23
C ASN A 32 -5.76 9.82 -2.61
N PHE A 33 -4.89 9.03 -1.98
CA PHE A 33 -5.26 7.80 -1.28
C PHE A 33 -5.65 8.01 0.20
N GLY A 34 -6.01 9.24 0.60
CA GLY A 34 -6.66 9.51 1.89
C GLY A 34 -5.77 10.12 2.98
N ALA A 35 -4.50 10.38 2.71
CA ALA A 35 -3.66 11.12 3.64
C ALA A 35 -4.10 12.59 3.72
N LYS A 36 -4.75 12.97 4.82
CA LYS A 36 -5.24 14.34 5.06
C LYS A 36 -4.10 15.27 5.50
N VAL A 37 -3.08 15.43 4.69
CA VAL A 37 -1.88 16.19 5.04
C VAL A 37 -1.83 17.54 4.34
N VAL A 38 -2.04 17.53 3.02
CA VAL A 38 -2.11 18.71 2.16
C VAL A 38 -3.35 18.56 1.29
N TYR A 39 -3.99 19.67 0.98
CA TYR A 39 -5.04 19.67 -0.02
C TYR A 39 -4.40 19.62 -1.41
N PRO A 40 -4.57 18.55 -2.22
CA PRO A 40 -3.83 18.36 -3.47
C PRO A 40 -3.84 19.56 -4.42
N PRO A 41 -4.96 20.29 -4.62
CA PRO A 41 -4.99 21.47 -5.48
C PRO A 41 -4.03 22.60 -5.05
N THR A 42 -3.55 22.63 -3.79
CA THR A 42 -2.59 23.65 -3.34
C THR A 42 -1.16 23.34 -3.78
N ILE A 43 -0.88 22.11 -4.19
CA ILE A 43 0.44 21.69 -4.68
C ILE A 43 0.70 22.27 -6.08
N TYR A 44 -0.31 22.30 -6.94
CA TYR A 44 -0.16 22.71 -8.32
C TYR A 44 0.47 24.11 -8.52
N PRO A 45 0.00 25.20 -7.85
CA PRO A 45 0.58 26.53 -8.06
C PRO A 45 2.01 26.67 -7.56
N VAL A 46 2.42 25.90 -6.56
CA VAL A 46 3.80 25.95 -6.01
C VAL A 46 4.76 25.05 -6.76
N TYR A 47 4.25 23.94 -7.34
CA TYR A 47 5.01 23.00 -8.15
C TYR A 47 5.72 23.71 -9.32
N HIS A 48 4.98 24.47 -10.13
CA HIS A 48 5.54 25.18 -11.29
C HIS A 48 6.57 26.28 -10.93
N LYS A 49 6.52 26.78 -9.71
CA LYS A 49 7.45 27.80 -9.22
C LYS A 49 8.57 27.22 -8.36
N ASN A 50 8.58 25.91 -8.20
CA ASN A 50 9.53 25.17 -7.35
C ASN A 50 9.61 25.76 -5.91
N ILE A 51 8.44 26.13 -5.34
CA ILE A 51 8.35 26.69 -3.99
C ILE A 51 8.13 25.53 -3.00
N PRO A 52 9.06 25.25 -2.08
CA PRO A 52 8.91 24.15 -1.14
C PRO A 52 7.75 24.40 -0.16
N ILE A 53 6.99 23.33 0.16
CA ILE A 53 5.96 23.35 1.18
C ILE A 53 6.54 22.72 2.46
N ILE A 54 6.50 23.44 3.57
CA ILE A 54 6.95 22.95 4.86
C ILE A 54 5.73 22.65 5.74
N ILE A 55 5.60 21.39 6.16
CA ILE A 55 4.52 20.96 7.04
C ILE A 55 5.08 20.73 8.44
N LYS A 56 4.54 21.44 9.41
CA LYS A 56 4.91 21.34 10.82
C LYS A 56 3.71 21.03 11.72
N ASN A 57 3.98 20.46 12.88
CA ASN A 57 2.95 20.24 13.89
C ASN A 57 2.72 21.54 14.66
N THR A 58 1.49 22.04 14.66
CA THR A 58 1.11 23.27 15.38
C THR A 58 1.39 23.19 16.91
N PHE A 59 1.28 22.00 17.48
CA PHE A 59 1.57 21.78 18.91
C PHE A 59 3.05 21.50 19.21
N ASN A 60 3.91 21.41 18.17
CA ASN A 60 5.35 21.26 18.29
C ASN A 60 6.04 21.97 17.12
N PRO A 61 6.06 23.31 17.11
CA PRO A 61 6.58 24.10 15.97
C PRO A 61 8.08 23.94 15.81
N ASP A 62 8.82 23.61 16.87
CA ASP A 62 10.27 23.39 16.83
C ASP A 62 10.66 21.98 16.36
N GLY A 63 9.68 21.09 16.26
CA GLY A 63 9.88 19.71 15.78
C GLY A 63 10.28 19.67 14.31
N VAL A 64 11.00 18.61 13.93
CA VAL A 64 11.32 18.31 12.54
C VAL A 64 10.01 18.13 11.78
N GLY A 65 9.76 19.01 10.82
CA GLY A 65 8.61 18.94 9.93
C GLY A 65 8.90 18.05 8.71
N THR A 66 8.00 18.12 7.74
CA THR A 66 8.19 17.50 6.41
C THR A 66 8.35 18.60 5.38
N VAL A 67 9.38 18.50 4.56
CA VAL A 67 9.62 19.40 3.41
C VAL A 67 9.14 18.68 2.14
N ILE A 68 8.21 19.31 1.40
CA ILE A 68 7.77 18.84 0.09
C ILE A 68 8.43 19.73 -0.96
N LYS A 69 9.21 19.12 -1.87
CA LYS A 69 9.99 19.82 -2.89
C LYS A 69 10.13 18.96 -4.16
N GLN A 70 10.66 19.53 -5.24
CA GLN A 70 10.76 18.83 -6.52
C GLN A 70 11.78 17.68 -6.49
N GLU A 71 12.97 17.92 -5.94
CA GLU A 71 14.01 16.91 -5.85
C GLU A 71 14.27 16.51 -4.40
N VAL A 72 14.17 15.23 -4.12
CA VAL A 72 14.49 14.65 -2.80
C VAL A 72 15.97 14.28 -2.79
N SER A 73 16.74 14.94 -1.93
CA SER A 73 18.21 14.93 -1.98
C SER A 73 18.86 13.69 -1.35
N ASN A 74 18.08 12.71 -0.89
CA ASN A 74 18.64 11.56 -0.15
C ASN A 74 18.71 10.29 -1.02
N PRO A 75 19.91 9.94 -1.56
CA PRO A 75 20.09 8.72 -2.36
C PRO A 75 19.86 7.41 -1.58
N HIS A 76 19.87 7.47 -0.25
CA HIS A 76 19.55 6.33 0.63
C HIS A 76 18.10 6.33 1.11
N SER A 77 17.21 7.10 0.49
CA SER A 77 15.82 7.10 0.87
C SER A 77 15.16 5.75 0.54
N LYS A 78 14.34 5.25 1.46
CA LYS A 78 13.60 3.99 1.25
C LYS A 78 12.79 4.04 -0.04
N ALA A 79 12.68 2.91 -0.73
CA ALA A 79 11.91 2.79 -1.96
C ALA A 79 10.44 3.24 -1.77
N ILE A 80 9.89 2.94 -0.58
CA ILE A 80 8.54 3.35 -0.18
C ILE A 80 8.63 4.42 0.88
N LYS A 81 7.93 5.53 0.66
CA LYS A 81 7.82 6.67 1.57
C LYS A 81 6.63 6.54 2.53
N GLY A 82 5.52 6.02 2.04
CA GLY A 82 4.32 5.94 2.84
C GLY A 82 3.32 4.89 2.35
N ILE A 83 2.37 4.62 3.23
CA ILE A 83 1.19 3.79 2.95
C ILE A 83 -0.02 4.64 3.25
N SER A 84 -0.99 4.63 2.37
CA SER A 84 -2.26 5.34 2.55
C SER A 84 -3.44 4.42 2.26
N SER A 85 -4.63 4.78 2.72
CA SER A 85 -5.84 3.98 2.46
C SER A 85 -7.10 4.81 2.38
N ILE A 86 -8.03 4.34 1.54
CA ILE A 86 -9.40 4.80 1.45
C ILE A 86 -10.28 3.68 2.00
N ASN A 87 -10.96 3.94 3.12
CA ASN A 87 -11.80 2.94 3.81
C ASN A 87 -13.19 2.82 3.19
N ASP A 88 -13.56 3.77 2.34
CA ASP A 88 -14.86 3.93 1.71
C ASP A 88 -14.72 3.61 0.22
N THR A 89 -14.68 2.32 -0.10
CA THR A 89 -14.49 1.82 -1.46
C THR A 89 -15.58 0.85 -1.84
N SER A 90 -16.21 1.08 -2.98
CA SER A 90 -16.99 0.09 -3.73
C SER A 90 -16.31 -0.19 -5.06
N LEU A 91 -16.25 -1.44 -5.46
CA LEU A 91 -15.72 -1.87 -6.74
C LEU A 91 -16.88 -2.21 -7.67
N ILE A 92 -16.91 -1.60 -8.85
CA ILE A 92 -17.91 -1.84 -9.88
C ILE A 92 -17.20 -2.48 -11.05
N THR A 93 -17.67 -3.63 -11.48
CA THR A 93 -17.05 -4.37 -12.58
C THR A 93 -17.99 -4.46 -13.76
N VAL A 94 -17.57 -3.91 -14.89
CA VAL A 94 -18.20 -4.14 -16.18
C VAL A 94 -17.48 -5.30 -16.85
N GLN A 95 -18.19 -6.40 -17.09
CA GLN A 95 -17.59 -7.61 -17.63
C GLN A 95 -18.49 -8.31 -18.64
N GLY A 96 -17.90 -8.86 -19.66
CA GLY A 96 -18.59 -9.66 -20.67
C GLY A 96 -17.72 -9.97 -21.88
N LEU A 97 -17.99 -11.08 -22.53
CA LEU A 97 -17.26 -11.47 -23.75
C LEU A 97 -17.54 -10.52 -24.91
N GLY A 98 -18.68 -9.83 -24.92
CA GLY A 98 -19.02 -8.81 -25.92
C GLY A 98 -18.16 -7.53 -25.84
N MET A 99 -17.28 -7.41 -24.82
CA MET A 99 -16.36 -6.28 -24.72
C MET A 99 -15.04 -6.51 -25.48
N VAL A 100 -14.68 -7.77 -25.73
CA VAL A 100 -13.37 -8.14 -26.28
C VAL A 100 -13.22 -7.62 -27.71
N GLY A 101 -12.19 -6.80 -27.94
CA GLY A 101 -11.91 -6.19 -29.26
C GLY A 101 -12.88 -5.08 -29.68
N VAL A 102 -13.81 -4.67 -28.82
CA VAL A 102 -14.74 -3.58 -29.09
C VAL A 102 -14.15 -2.22 -28.73
N ILE A 103 -13.93 -1.41 -29.73
CA ILE A 103 -13.36 -0.07 -29.57
C ILE A 103 -14.36 0.84 -28.82
N GLY A 104 -13.88 1.57 -27.81
CA GLY A 104 -14.63 2.62 -27.14
C GLY A 104 -15.43 2.21 -25.92
N VAL A 105 -15.36 0.95 -25.47
CA VAL A 105 -16.05 0.50 -24.23
C VAL A 105 -15.63 1.35 -23.04
N ASN A 106 -14.33 1.56 -22.80
CA ASN A 106 -13.84 2.40 -21.73
C ASN A 106 -14.31 3.85 -21.85
N TYR A 107 -14.37 4.41 -23.06
CA TYR A 107 -14.94 5.74 -23.29
C TYR A 107 -16.40 5.82 -22.81
N ARG A 108 -17.23 4.82 -23.15
CA ARG A 108 -18.62 4.76 -22.72
C ARG A 108 -18.73 4.70 -21.19
N ILE A 109 -17.95 3.84 -20.53
CA ILE A 109 -17.90 3.71 -19.08
C ILE A 109 -17.58 5.07 -18.44
N PHE A 110 -16.44 5.68 -18.80
CA PHE A 110 -16.02 6.93 -18.15
C PHE A 110 -16.90 8.12 -18.52
N LYS A 111 -17.47 8.16 -19.74
CA LYS A 111 -18.42 9.20 -20.15
C LYS A 111 -19.70 9.14 -19.29
N ALA A 112 -20.27 7.94 -19.10
CA ALA A 112 -21.48 7.77 -18.28
C ALA A 112 -21.24 8.24 -16.84
N LEU A 113 -20.13 7.83 -16.25
CA LEU A 113 -19.76 8.23 -14.88
C LEU A 113 -19.50 9.74 -14.76
N ALA A 114 -18.69 10.31 -15.67
CA ALA A 114 -18.35 11.73 -15.65
C ALA A 114 -19.58 12.64 -15.83
N LYS A 115 -20.52 12.27 -16.70
CA LYS A 115 -21.78 13.00 -16.93
C LYS A 115 -22.62 13.09 -15.66
N ASN A 116 -22.51 12.11 -14.78
CA ASN A 116 -23.23 12.05 -13.50
C ASN A 116 -22.38 12.51 -12.31
N GLY A 117 -21.21 13.11 -12.54
CA GLY A 117 -20.35 13.67 -11.49
C GLY A 117 -19.68 12.61 -10.61
N ILE A 118 -19.60 11.36 -11.06
CA ILE A 118 -19.03 10.26 -10.28
C ILE A 118 -17.51 10.24 -10.46
N SER A 119 -16.78 10.33 -9.34
CA SER A 119 -15.32 10.30 -9.32
C SER A 119 -14.79 8.86 -9.21
N VAL A 120 -13.89 8.50 -10.12
CA VAL A 120 -13.20 7.20 -10.13
C VAL A 120 -11.78 7.40 -9.64
N PHE A 121 -11.36 6.64 -8.62
CA PHE A 121 -10.00 6.74 -8.05
C PHE A 121 -9.15 5.49 -8.26
N LEU A 122 -9.72 4.40 -8.77
CA LEU A 122 -9.01 3.18 -9.13
C LEU A 122 -9.60 2.61 -10.42
N VAL A 123 -8.73 2.18 -11.32
CA VAL A 123 -9.10 1.46 -12.54
C VAL A 123 -8.20 0.25 -12.66
N SER A 124 -8.80 -0.92 -12.83
CA SER A 124 -8.10 -2.17 -13.08
C SER A 124 -8.78 -2.88 -14.24
N GLN A 125 -8.04 -3.15 -15.30
CA GLN A 125 -8.55 -3.81 -16.49
C GLN A 125 -7.76 -5.08 -16.76
N ALA A 126 -8.46 -6.19 -17.04
CA ALA A 126 -7.84 -7.42 -17.50
C ALA A 126 -7.29 -7.25 -18.93
N SER A 127 -6.14 -7.83 -19.22
CA SER A 127 -5.50 -7.75 -20.54
C SER A 127 -6.35 -8.35 -21.66
N SER A 128 -7.29 -9.23 -21.32
CA SER A 128 -8.26 -9.81 -22.26
C SER A 128 -9.39 -8.85 -22.64
N GLU A 129 -9.41 -7.64 -22.08
CA GLU A 129 -10.45 -6.61 -22.30
C GLU A 129 -11.89 -7.04 -21.92
N ASN A 130 -12.05 -8.24 -21.36
CA ASN A 130 -13.36 -8.78 -21.00
C ASN A 130 -13.89 -8.27 -19.66
N SER A 131 -13.08 -7.52 -18.92
CA SER A 131 -13.43 -7.02 -17.59
C SER A 131 -12.70 -5.73 -17.28
N THR A 132 -13.45 -4.70 -16.89
CA THR A 132 -12.95 -3.42 -16.36
C THR A 132 -13.58 -3.16 -15.00
N SER A 133 -12.74 -3.10 -13.97
CA SER A 133 -13.16 -2.81 -12.59
C SER A 133 -12.78 -1.37 -12.23
N ILE A 134 -13.71 -0.64 -11.63
CA ILE A 134 -13.55 0.74 -11.21
C ILE A 134 -13.86 0.91 -9.73
N GLY A 135 -13.01 1.65 -9.02
CA GLY A 135 -13.19 2.00 -7.61
C GLY A 135 -13.87 3.35 -7.48
N VAL A 136 -15.00 3.38 -6.79
CA VAL A 136 -15.78 4.58 -6.46
C VAL A 136 -16.06 4.63 -4.96
N ARG A 137 -16.51 5.77 -4.45
CA ARG A 137 -16.99 5.87 -3.05
C ARG A 137 -18.30 5.11 -2.88
N ASN A 138 -18.55 4.60 -1.68
CA ASN A 138 -19.79 3.87 -1.40
C ASN A 138 -21.04 4.73 -1.66
N ALA A 139 -20.97 6.03 -1.43
CA ALA A 139 -22.06 6.96 -1.70
C ALA A 139 -22.46 7.04 -3.18
N ASP A 140 -21.49 6.83 -4.07
CA ASP A 140 -21.69 6.95 -5.53
C ASP A 140 -22.01 5.61 -6.18
N ALA A 141 -21.91 4.50 -5.43
CA ALA A 141 -21.93 3.15 -5.98
C ALA A 141 -23.27 2.76 -6.61
N ASP A 142 -24.41 3.15 -5.99
CA ASP A 142 -25.73 2.85 -6.52
C ASP A 142 -25.98 3.61 -7.82
N LEU A 143 -25.71 4.91 -7.83
CA LEU A 143 -25.86 5.74 -9.02
C LEU A 143 -24.92 5.27 -10.14
N ALA A 144 -23.69 4.86 -9.81
CA ALA A 144 -22.76 4.34 -10.80
C ALA A 144 -23.26 3.03 -11.44
N CYS A 145 -23.83 2.12 -10.65
CA CYS A 145 -24.45 0.90 -11.18
C CYS A 145 -25.65 1.23 -12.08
N GLU A 146 -26.52 2.14 -11.66
CA GLU A 146 -27.69 2.56 -12.42
C GLU A 146 -27.29 3.10 -13.79
N VAL A 147 -26.43 4.13 -13.83
CA VAL A 147 -26.04 4.77 -15.10
C VAL A 147 -25.24 3.85 -16.02
N LEU A 148 -24.49 2.91 -15.49
CA LEU A 148 -23.76 1.93 -16.31
C LEU A 148 -24.70 0.84 -16.85
N ASN A 149 -25.67 0.36 -16.07
CA ASN A 149 -26.69 -0.59 -16.55
C ASN A 149 -27.57 0.06 -17.64
N GLU A 150 -27.88 1.35 -17.53
CA GLU A 150 -28.58 2.09 -18.59
C GLU A 150 -27.71 2.23 -19.85
N GLU A 151 -26.43 2.61 -19.71
CA GLU A 151 -25.51 2.78 -20.84
C GLU A 151 -25.29 1.49 -21.64
N PHE A 152 -25.27 0.35 -20.95
CA PHE A 152 -25.04 -0.98 -21.54
C PHE A 152 -26.28 -1.86 -21.60
N ALA A 153 -27.49 -1.25 -21.53
CA ALA A 153 -28.75 -2.00 -21.45
C ALA A 153 -28.93 -3.01 -22.59
N LYS A 154 -28.58 -2.65 -23.83
CA LYS A 154 -28.69 -3.51 -25.00
C LYS A 154 -27.75 -4.74 -24.93
N GLU A 155 -26.50 -4.50 -24.57
CA GLU A 155 -25.50 -5.54 -24.45
C GLU A 155 -25.81 -6.48 -23.27
N ILE A 156 -26.44 -5.97 -22.21
CA ILE A 156 -26.92 -6.78 -21.10
C ILE A 156 -28.12 -7.63 -21.52
N GLU A 157 -29.09 -7.07 -22.25
CA GLU A 157 -30.23 -7.81 -22.78
C GLU A 157 -29.82 -8.92 -23.73
N MET A 158 -28.78 -8.68 -24.57
CA MET A 158 -28.20 -9.67 -25.48
C MET A 158 -27.33 -10.72 -24.75
N GLY A 159 -27.03 -10.55 -23.46
CA GLY A 159 -26.14 -11.42 -22.70
C GLY A 159 -24.64 -11.24 -23.01
N GLU A 160 -24.27 -10.18 -23.72
CA GLU A 160 -22.89 -9.84 -24.07
C GLU A 160 -22.12 -9.25 -22.90
N ILE A 161 -22.82 -8.53 -22.01
CA ILE A 161 -22.30 -7.95 -20.76
C ILE A 161 -23.18 -8.45 -19.61
N SER A 162 -22.56 -8.81 -18.50
CA SER A 162 -23.28 -9.21 -17.28
C SER A 162 -23.92 -7.98 -16.61
N PRO A 163 -25.04 -8.14 -15.87
CA PRO A 163 -25.60 -7.07 -15.05
C PRO A 163 -24.54 -6.48 -14.13
N ILE A 164 -24.46 -5.15 -14.10
CA ILE A 164 -23.41 -4.43 -13.40
C ILE A 164 -23.84 -4.20 -11.94
N LEU A 165 -23.06 -4.74 -11.02
CA LEU A 165 -23.31 -4.69 -9.58
C LEU A 165 -22.10 -4.12 -8.85
N ALA A 166 -22.33 -3.50 -7.69
CA ALA A 166 -21.28 -3.01 -6.82
C ALA A 166 -20.89 -4.05 -5.77
N GLU A 167 -19.60 -4.38 -5.70
CA GLU A 167 -19.01 -5.08 -4.56
C GLU A 167 -18.63 -4.05 -3.50
N ARG A 168 -19.20 -4.18 -2.31
CA ARG A 168 -19.12 -3.22 -1.21
C ARG A 168 -18.27 -3.75 -0.06
N ASN A 169 -18.12 -2.92 0.98
CA ASN A 169 -17.34 -3.24 2.17
C ASN A 169 -15.86 -3.51 1.84
N LEU A 170 -15.32 -2.72 0.92
CA LEU A 170 -13.95 -2.79 0.48
C LEU A 170 -13.14 -1.59 0.98
N ALA A 171 -11.84 -1.74 0.95
CA ALA A 171 -10.89 -0.67 1.21
C ALA A 171 -9.77 -0.71 0.16
N THR A 172 -9.38 0.46 -0.31
CA THR A 172 -8.22 0.62 -1.19
C THR A 172 -7.01 1.01 -0.36
N VAL A 173 -5.91 0.32 -0.57
CA VAL A 173 -4.62 0.60 0.07
C VAL A 173 -3.61 0.93 -1.02
N ALA A 174 -2.77 1.92 -0.79
CA ALA A 174 -1.69 2.28 -1.70
C ALA A 174 -0.36 2.39 -0.94
N ILE A 175 0.69 1.81 -1.53
CA ILE A 175 2.08 2.11 -1.18
C ILE A 175 2.60 3.15 -2.15
N VAL A 176 3.32 4.15 -1.64
CA VAL A 176 3.78 5.31 -2.42
C VAL A 176 5.27 5.53 -2.22
N GLY A 177 5.98 5.81 -3.30
CA GLY A 177 7.39 6.21 -3.30
C GLY A 177 7.97 6.25 -4.71
N GLU A 178 8.63 7.34 -5.10
CA GLU A 178 9.26 7.47 -6.42
C GLU A 178 10.46 6.53 -6.60
N ASN A 179 11.14 6.17 -5.51
CA ASN A 179 12.26 5.22 -5.55
C ASN A 179 11.82 3.76 -5.78
N MET A 180 10.51 3.48 -5.87
CA MET A 180 10.03 2.18 -6.34
C MET A 180 10.40 1.96 -7.80
N LYS A 181 10.47 3.03 -8.59
CA LYS A 181 10.87 2.98 -10.00
C LYS A 181 12.28 2.39 -10.12
N HIS A 182 12.39 1.40 -10.97
CA HIS A 182 13.63 0.65 -11.17
C HIS A 182 14.15 -0.14 -9.94
N THR A 183 13.34 -0.31 -8.87
CA THR A 183 13.69 -1.14 -7.72
C THR A 183 13.02 -2.51 -7.85
N PRO A 184 13.76 -3.57 -8.26
CA PRO A 184 13.18 -4.90 -8.42
C PRO A 184 12.64 -5.46 -7.09
N GLY A 185 11.57 -6.25 -7.18
CA GLY A 185 11.06 -7.02 -6.05
C GLY A 185 10.05 -6.31 -5.15
N ILE A 186 9.76 -5.02 -5.33
CA ILE A 186 8.80 -4.28 -4.49
C ILE A 186 7.40 -4.93 -4.56
N ALA A 187 6.87 -5.15 -5.77
CA ALA A 187 5.58 -5.80 -5.95
C ALA A 187 5.57 -7.24 -5.38
N GLY A 188 6.63 -8.00 -5.61
CA GLY A 188 6.79 -9.35 -5.05
C GLY A 188 6.79 -9.35 -3.52
N LYS A 189 7.50 -8.40 -2.89
CA LYS A 189 7.53 -8.23 -1.43
C LYS A 189 6.15 -7.82 -0.89
N LEU A 190 5.45 -6.91 -1.58
CA LEU A 190 4.12 -6.47 -1.20
C LEU A 190 3.12 -7.63 -1.22
N PHE A 191 2.90 -8.24 -2.37
CA PHE A 191 1.91 -9.30 -2.52
C PHE A 191 2.30 -10.58 -1.77
N GLY A 192 3.59 -10.89 -1.70
CA GLY A 192 4.08 -11.99 -0.86
C GLY A 192 3.82 -11.76 0.63
N THR A 193 3.94 -10.51 1.12
CA THR A 193 3.61 -10.16 2.51
C THR A 193 2.12 -10.31 2.78
N LEU A 194 1.26 -9.83 1.89
CA LEU A 194 -0.18 -9.98 2.00
C LEU A 194 -0.60 -11.46 1.99
N GLY A 195 -0.10 -12.22 1.01
CA GLY A 195 -0.44 -13.65 0.85
C GLY A 195 -0.02 -14.50 2.05
N ARG A 196 1.22 -14.33 2.55
CA ARG A 196 1.69 -15.05 3.77
C ARG A 196 0.85 -14.75 5.01
N ASN A 197 0.19 -13.61 5.04
CA ASN A 197 -0.70 -13.22 6.13
C ASN A 197 -2.18 -13.54 5.85
N GLY A 198 -2.49 -14.31 4.80
CA GLY A 198 -3.85 -14.71 4.47
C GLY A 198 -4.75 -13.54 4.05
N ILE A 199 -4.17 -12.49 3.43
CA ILE A 199 -4.92 -11.34 2.94
C ILE A 199 -5.10 -11.50 1.43
N ASN A 200 -6.37 -11.58 0.99
CA ASN A 200 -6.72 -11.63 -0.42
C ASN A 200 -6.69 -10.23 -1.03
N VAL A 201 -6.13 -10.11 -2.22
CA VAL A 201 -6.16 -8.89 -3.05
C VAL A 201 -7.22 -9.09 -4.13
N ILE A 202 -8.24 -8.25 -4.13
CA ILE A 202 -9.41 -8.33 -5.02
C ILE A 202 -9.09 -7.71 -6.38
N ALA A 203 -8.48 -6.53 -6.36
CA ALA A 203 -8.03 -5.81 -7.55
C ALA A 203 -6.73 -5.08 -7.25
N CYS A 204 -5.92 -4.81 -8.27
CA CYS A 204 -4.72 -4.00 -8.12
C CYS A 204 -4.48 -3.15 -9.38
N ALA A 205 -3.80 -2.03 -9.18
CA ALA A 205 -3.37 -1.14 -10.25
C ALA A 205 -1.97 -0.59 -9.95
N GLN A 206 -1.13 -0.55 -10.98
CA GLN A 206 0.18 0.08 -10.97
C GLN A 206 0.37 0.78 -12.31
N GLY A 207 0.62 2.10 -12.28
CA GLY A 207 0.95 2.86 -13.47
C GLY A 207 2.41 2.68 -13.90
N ALA A 208 2.71 2.99 -15.16
CA ALA A 208 4.07 2.95 -15.70
C ALA A 208 5.02 3.98 -15.05
N SER A 209 4.51 4.92 -14.28
CA SER A 209 5.30 5.83 -13.44
C SER A 209 5.98 5.11 -12.27
N GLU A 210 5.42 3.95 -11.86
CA GLU A 210 5.88 3.14 -10.71
C GLU A 210 5.94 3.93 -9.38
N THR A 211 5.20 5.04 -9.27
CA THR A 211 5.19 5.91 -8.07
C THR A 211 4.25 5.39 -6.99
N ASN A 212 3.27 4.57 -7.37
CA ASN A 212 2.38 3.89 -6.44
C ASN A 212 2.02 2.47 -6.91
N ILE A 213 1.67 1.61 -5.96
CA ILE A 213 0.94 0.37 -6.19
C ILE A 213 -0.29 0.44 -5.32
N SER A 214 -1.47 0.48 -5.94
CA SER A 214 -2.76 0.47 -5.25
C SER A 214 -3.45 -0.88 -5.40
N PHE A 215 -4.15 -1.31 -4.36
CA PHE A 215 -4.87 -2.58 -4.36
C PHE A 215 -6.07 -2.52 -3.42
N VAL A 216 -7.05 -3.38 -3.71
CA VAL A 216 -8.32 -3.46 -2.99
C VAL A 216 -8.35 -4.73 -2.15
N VAL A 217 -8.80 -4.59 -0.92
CA VAL A 217 -8.99 -5.67 0.05
C VAL A 217 -10.36 -5.54 0.71
N ASP A 218 -10.84 -6.62 1.33
CA ASP A 218 -12.00 -6.56 2.23
C ASP A 218 -11.72 -5.60 3.39
N SER A 219 -12.70 -4.76 3.76
CA SER A 219 -12.57 -3.77 4.84
C SER A 219 -12.13 -4.38 6.18
N LYS A 220 -12.53 -5.63 6.46
CA LYS A 220 -12.11 -6.35 7.67
C LYS A 220 -10.61 -6.63 7.69
N SER A 221 -10.00 -6.76 6.52
CA SER A 221 -8.57 -7.01 6.35
C SER A 221 -7.72 -5.74 6.35
N LEU A 222 -8.32 -4.54 6.25
CA LEU A 222 -7.61 -3.28 6.11
C LEU A 222 -6.56 -3.06 7.20
N ARG A 223 -6.96 -3.15 8.47
CA ARG A 223 -6.05 -2.93 9.61
C ARG A 223 -4.87 -3.92 9.59
N LYS A 224 -5.15 -5.19 9.29
CA LYS A 224 -4.12 -6.21 9.18
C LYS A 224 -3.19 -5.91 8.01
N SER A 225 -3.73 -5.53 6.85
CA SER A 225 -2.95 -5.15 5.66
C SER A 225 -1.98 -4.01 5.96
N LEU A 226 -2.46 -2.92 6.55
CA LEU A 226 -1.63 -1.77 6.91
C LEU A 226 -0.50 -2.16 7.87
N ASN A 227 -0.78 -2.98 8.88
CA ASN A 227 0.21 -3.42 9.85
C ASN A 227 1.30 -4.29 9.21
N VAL A 228 0.93 -5.33 8.46
CA VAL A 228 1.92 -6.26 7.87
C VAL A 228 2.76 -5.60 6.80
N ILE A 229 2.18 -4.68 6.01
CA ILE A 229 2.95 -3.91 5.03
C ILE A 229 3.92 -2.95 5.74
N HIS A 230 3.44 -2.22 6.75
CA HIS A 230 4.28 -1.32 7.53
C HIS A 230 5.46 -2.08 8.15
N ASP A 231 5.21 -3.22 8.77
CA ASP A 231 6.25 -4.05 9.37
C ASP A 231 7.25 -4.52 8.33
N SER A 232 6.77 -5.00 7.18
CA SER A 232 7.62 -5.50 6.12
C SER A 232 8.52 -4.43 5.49
N PHE A 233 8.02 -3.20 5.30
CA PHE A 233 8.75 -2.16 4.56
C PHE A 233 9.45 -1.14 5.44
N PHE A 234 8.99 -0.91 6.67
CA PHE A 234 9.53 0.15 7.51
C PHE A 234 10.23 -0.34 8.77
N LEU A 235 9.85 -1.50 9.32
CA LEU A 235 10.47 -2.04 10.54
C LEU A 235 11.50 -3.11 10.27
N SER A 236 11.33 -3.92 9.22
CA SER A 236 12.27 -4.97 8.89
C SER A 236 13.22 -4.57 7.76
N GLU A 237 14.32 -3.93 8.09
CA GLU A 237 15.49 -3.92 7.21
C GLU A 237 16.09 -5.33 7.11
N TYR A 238 15.74 -6.20 8.05
CA TYR A 238 16.26 -7.55 8.20
C TYR A 238 15.12 -8.56 8.30
N GLN A 239 15.31 -9.73 7.69
CA GLN A 239 14.46 -10.89 7.92
C GLN A 239 14.76 -11.42 9.33
N VAL A 240 13.79 -11.30 10.25
CA VAL A 240 13.94 -11.84 11.61
C VAL A 240 13.49 -13.29 11.62
N LEU A 241 14.43 -14.22 11.96
CA LEU A 241 14.14 -15.61 12.22
C LEU A 241 14.14 -15.84 13.73
N ASN A 242 13.01 -16.24 14.28
CA ASN A 242 12.91 -16.65 15.66
C ASN A 242 13.34 -18.13 15.80
N LEU A 243 14.40 -18.37 16.56
CA LEU A 243 14.99 -19.68 16.77
C LEU A 243 14.64 -20.20 18.15
N PHE A 244 14.16 -21.43 18.21
CA PHE A 244 14.02 -22.18 19.43
C PHE A 244 15.05 -23.33 19.42
N ILE A 245 16.01 -23.35 20.37
CA ILE A 245 17.12 -24.28 20.37
C ILE A 245 16.87 -25.38 21.40
N CYS A 246 16.69 -26.61 20.94
CA CYS A 246 16.54 -27.78 21.77
C CYS A 246 17.90 -28.42 22.02
N GLY A 247 18.38 -28.32 23.24
CA GLY A 247 19.68 -28.82 23.66
C GLY A 247 20.76 -27.73 23.73
N ILE A 248 21.13 -27.33 24.93
CA ILE A 248 22.10 -26.25 25.20
C ILE A 248 23.44 -26.84 25.72
N GLY A 249 23.72 -28.08 25.40
CA GLY A 249 25.02 -28.70 25.67
C GLY A 249 26.15 -28.06 24.85
N THR A 250 27.28 -28.73 24.74
CA THR A 250 28.48 -28.21 24.04
C THR A 250 28.17 -27.70 22.63
N VAL A 251 27.39 -28.45 21.82
CA VAL A 251 27.05 -28.06 20.46
C VAL A 251 26.04 -26.90 20.42
N GLY A 252 24.95 -26.97 21.21
CA GLY A 252 23.95 -25.92 21.26
C GLY A 252 24.48 -24.62 21.82
N GLY A 253 25.33 -24.68 22.84
CA GLY A 253 26.03 -23.52 23.40
C GLY A 253 26.97 -22.88 22.35
N SER A 254 27.73 -23.68 21.61
CA SER A 254 28.59 -23.18 20.52
C SER A 254 27.78 -22.51 19.42
N LEU A 255 26.59 -23.05 19.06
CA LEU A 255 25.71 -22.46 18.07
C LEU A 255 25.18 -21.07 18.52
N VAL A 256 24.76 -20.96 19.78
CA VAL A 256 24.31 -19.66 20.33
C VAL A 256 25.43 -18.62 20.27
N GLU A 257 26.66 -19.02 20.62
CA GLU A 257 27.81 -18.11 20.55
C GLU A 257 28.15 -17.72 19.12
N GLN A 258 28.09 -18.66 18.17
CA GLN A 258 28.27 -18.35 16.74
C GLN A 258 27.22 -17.37 16.23
N ILE A 259 25.95 -17.56 16.59
CA ILE A 259 24.87 -16.64 16.25
C ILE A 259 25.20 -15.24 16.80
N ARG A 260 25.63 -15.14 18.06
CA ARG A 260 25.99 -13.88 18.69
C ARG A 260 27.16 -13.18 17.98
N CYS A 261 28.21 -13.90 17.66
CA CYS A 261 29.40 -13.35 17.01
C CYS A 261 29.14 -12.95 15.54
N GLN A 262 28.29 -13.68 14.82
CA GLN A 262 28.05 -13.44 13.40
C GLN A 262 26.81 -12.59 13.11
N GLN A 263 26.04 -12.20 14.12
CA GLN A 263 24.77 -11.51 13.94
C GLN A 263 24.89 -10.22 13.14
N GLN A 264 25.90 -9.39 13.40
CA GLN A 264 26.14 -8.15 12.65
C GLN A 264 26.47 -8.43 11.18
N LYS A 265 27.29 -9.44 10.91
CA LYS A 265 27.65 -9.85 9.56
C LYS A 265 26.42 -10.34 8.80
N LEU A 266 25.62 -11.22 9.40
CA LEU A 266 24.37 -11.73 8.81
C LEU A 266 23.36 -10.62 8.54
N MET A 267 23.28 -9.62 9.42
CA MET A 267 22.42 -8.46 9.20
C MET A 267 22.89 -7.60 8.03
N MET A 268 24.19 -7.32 7.92
CA MET A 268 24.72 -6.42 6.89
C MET A 268 24.82 -7.09 5.52
N GLU A 269 25.27 -8.34 5.45
CA GLU A 269 25.50 -9.03 4.18
C GLU A 269 24.26 -9.75 3.65
N ASN A 270 23.45 -10.33 4.55
CA ASN A 270 22.33 -11.20 4.18
C ASN A 270 20.96 -10.61 4.53
N GLY A 271 20.91 -9.45 5.21
CA GLY A 271 19.66 -8.90 5.70
C GLY A 271 18.92 -9.83 6.68
N LEU A 272 19.68 -10.66 7.44
CA LEU A 272 19.13 -11.71 8.29
C LEU A 272 19.47 -11.43 9.77
N LYS A 273 18.42 -11.31 10.60
CA LYS A 273 18.55 -11.23 12.06
C LYS A 273 18.06 -12.51 12.71
N LEU A 274 18.95 -13.23 13.37
CA LEU A 274 18.61 -14.44 14.12
C LEU A 274 18.26 -14.05 15.56
N HIS A 275 17.07 -14.41 16.01
CA HIS A 275 16.60 -14.12 17.36
C HIS A 275 16.33 -15.41 18.12
N VAL A 276 17.15 -15.73 19.10
CA VAL A 276 16.96 -16.91 19.95
C VAL A 276 15.84 -16.58 20.95
N VAL A 277 14.65 -17.13 20.75
CA VAL A 277 13.47 -16.88 21.56
C VAL A 277 13.29 -17.85 22.70
N GLY A 278 14.03 -18.95 22.71
CA GLY A 278 14.02 -19.91 23.78
C GLY A 278 15.06 -21.01 23.59
N THR A 279 15.49 -21.58 24.70
CA THR A 279 16.39 -22.73 24.73
C THR A 279 15.85 -23.77 25.72
N VAL A 280 16.03 -25.04 25.40
CA VAL A 280 15.69 -26.17 26.28
C VAL A 280 16.95 -26.93 26.62
N SER A 281 17.17 -27.18 27.91
CA SER A 281 18.16 -28.11 28.44
C SER A 281 17.46 -29.34 28.98
N TYR A 282 18.23 -30.40 29.29
CA TYR A 282 17.71 -31.66 29.81
C TYR A 282 16.79 -31.53 31.06
N THR A 283 16.90 -30.42 31.77
CA THR A 283 16.23 -30.23 33.06
C THR A 283 15.38 -28.99 33.19
N HIS A 284 15.53 -27.95 32.32
CA HIS A 284 14.82 -26.69 32.49
C HIS A 284 14.56 -25.98 31.16
N LEU A 285 13.35 -25.42 31.03
CA LEU A 285 13.01 -24.46 29.98
C LEU A 285 13.45 -23.07 30.46
N THR A 286 14.45 -22.48 29.80
CA THR A 286 14.86 -21.10 30.08
C THR A 286 14.42 -20.18 28.96
N LEU A 287 13.60 -19.17 29.29
CA LEU A 287 13.33 -18.05 28.38
C LEU A 287 14.49 -17.06 28.56
N PRO A 288 15.07 -16.51 27.48
CA PRO A 288 16.09 -15.49 27.62
C PRO A 288 15.49 -14.26 28.28
N THR A 289 16.11 -13.80 29.37
CA THR A 289 15.85 -12.47 29.90
C THR A 289 16.35 -11.49 28.85
N ILE A 290 15.50 -10.56 28.45
CA ILE A 290 15.84 -9.51 27.48
C ILE A 290 17.00 -8.71 28.06
N LEU A 291 18.17 -8.80 27.45
CA LEU A 291 19.28 -7.88 27.63
C LEU A 291 19.28 -6.84 26.52
#